data_274085e9040ea0b4045887bfbbb35b34
#
_entry.id   274085e9040ea0b4045887bfbbb35b34
#
_cell.length_a   1.000
_cell.length_b   1.000
_cell.length_c   1.000
_cell.angle_alpha   90.00
_cell.angle_beta   90.00
_cell.angle_gamma   90.00
#
_symmetry.space_group_name_H-M   'P 1'
#
loop_
_entity.id
_entity.type
_entity.pdbx_description
1 polymer ?
#
loop_
_entity_poly.entity_id
_entity_poly.type
_entity_poly.pdbx_seq_one_letter_code
_entity_poly.pdbx_strand_id
1 'polypeptide(L)'
;MGIHTEYSCSDCGFKLVDSSDIFWIDSEKKVHVDMQTVDSSKKSSDALASGGIYKYYCYSCDNYIYNFHISRKSKDIKKEEIIQLIENLDDNIKIIDFDNKFQNCIHCRQDVPLKLEKSFAIDNNGEFFIEDSLYNDFDNKQFDFTGKYYGYYCKDCKEQINKFVILENDANLEDSLIKEILEDHTHDLTVYINDTYSTCPVCGDELQVLGESSACPKCRVGVLNIENQTLFD
;
A
#
# COMPACT_ATOMS: atom_id res chain seq x y z
N MET A 1 11.91 -3.30 13.88
CA MET A 1 11.08 -4.36 14.48
C MET A 1 10.38 -5.12 13.38
N GLY A 2 10.59 -6.44 13.27
CA GLY A 2 9.89 -7.32 12.33
C GLY A 2 9.15 -8.41 13.13
N ILE A 3 8.07 -8.94 12.54
CA ILE A 3 7.30 -10.04 13.11
C ILE A 3 7.41 -11.22 12.16
N HIS A 4 7.71 -12.39 12.70
CA HIS A 4 7.66 -13.66 12.01
C HIS A 4 6.60 -14.51 12.67
N THR A 5 5.58 -14.89 11.93
CA THR A 5 4.47 -15.70 12.45
C THR A 5 4.35 -16.98 11.63
N GLU A 6 4.35 -18.11 12.30
CA GLU A 6 4.10 -19.42 11.70
C GLU A 6 2.68 -19.82 12.00
N TYR A 7 1.95 -20.21 10.96
CA TYR A 7 0.59 -20.71 11.06
C TYR A 7 0.54 -22.17 10.63
N SER A 8 -0.36 -22.93 11.24
CA SER A 8 -0.68 -24.29 10.81
C SER A 8 -2.19 -24.47 10.65
N CYS A 9 -2.59 -25.28 9.68
CA CYS A 9 -3.99 -25.65 9.48
C CYS A 9 -4.40 -26.74 10.45
N SER A 10 -5.53 -26.54 11.15
CA SER A 10 -6.11 -27.50 12.09
C SER A 10 -6.42 -28.88 11.48
N ASP A 11 -6.77 -28.93 10.18
CA ASP A 11 -7.30 -30.16 9.55
C ASP A 11 -6.28 -30.89 8.71
N CYS A 12 -5.46 -30.17 7.93
CA CYS A 12 -4.55 -30.83 6.96
C CYS A 12 -3.06 -30.66 7.28
N GLY A 13 -2.72 -29.92 8.34
CA GLY A 13 -1.33 -29.66 8.73
C GLY A 13 -0.56 -28.78 7.73
N PHE A 14 -1.25 -28.08 6.82
CA PHE A 14 -0.61 -27.09 5.95
C PHE A 14 0.05 -26.00 6.82
N LYS A 15 1.28 -25.64 6.49
CA LYS A 15 2.03 -24.59 7.18
C LYS A 15 2.20 -23.37 6.30
N LEU A 16 2.01 -22.20 6.90
CA LEU A 16 2.24 -20.90 6.30
C LEU A 16 3.18 -20.12 7.21
N VAL A 17 4.14 -19.44 6.60
CA VAL A 17 4.99 -18.46 7.27
C VAL A 17 4.63 -17.09 6.75
N ASP A 18 4.30 -16.18 7.65
CA ASP A 18 4.14 -14.77 7.38
C ASP A 18 5.30 -14.01 8.02
N SER A 19 6.02 -13.28 7.19
CA SER A 19 7.17 -12.48 7.58
C SER A 19 7.07 -11.10 6.93
N SER A 20 7.63 -10.10 7.62
CA SER A 20 7.80 -8.77 7.04
C SER A 20 8.92 -8.84 6.00
N ASP A 21 8.55 -9.11 4.76
CA ASP A 21 9.52 -9.18 3.67
C ASP A 21 9.84 -7.79 3.14
N ILE A 22 11.11 -7.59 2.82
CA ILE A 22 11.60 -6.37 2.19
C ILE A 22 12.30 -6.71 0.88
N PHE A 23 12.39 -5.73 0.01
CA PHE A 23 13.23 -5.81 -1.18
C PHE A 23 14.14 -4.59 -1.30
N TRP A 24 15.22 -4.74 -2.04
CA TRP A 24 16.04 -3.63 -2.50
C TRP A 24 16.64 -3.94 -3.88
N ILE A 25 16.91 -2.88 -4.62
CA ILE A 25 17.59 -2.92 -5.91
C ILE A 25 18.99 -2.32 -5.70
N ASP A 26 20.01 -3.10 -5.94
CA ASP A 26 21.40 -2.66 -5.76
C ASP A 26 21.91 -1.79 -6.92
N SER A 27 23.17 -1.33 -6.85
CA SER A 27 23.82 -0.51 -7.88
C SER A 27 24.00 -1.22 -9.23
N GLU A 28 23.97 -2.55 -9.25
CA GLU A 28 24.01 -3.38 -10.46
C GLU A 28 22.61 -3.66 -11.04
N LYS A 29 21.57 -3.05 -10.43
CA LYS A 29 20.14 -3.21 -10.78
C LYS A 29 19.61 -4.61 -10.55
N LYS A 30 20.22 -5.35 -9.65
CA LYS A 30 19.73 -6.65 -9.22
C LYS A 30 18.73 -6.46 -8.08
N VAL A 31 17.57 -7.14 -8.18
CA VAL A 31 16.56 -7.15 -7.14
C VAL A 31 16.90 -8.25 -6.14
N HIS A 32 16.88 -7.88 -4.87
CA HIS A 32 17.06 -8.76 -3.72
C HIS A 32 15.79 -8.75 -2.90
N VAL A 33 15.40 -9.91 -2.40
CA VAL A 33 14.26 -10.09 -1.49
C VAL A 33 14.77 -10.83 -0.26
N ASP A 34 14.42 -10.34 0.91
CA ASP A 34 14.82 -10.96 2.19
C ASP A 34 13.80 -10.63 3.29
N MET A 35 13.80 -11.42 4.36
CA MET A 35 13.09 -11.04 5.58
C MET A 35 13.70 -9.78 6.17
N GLN A 36 12.89 -8.94 6.80
CA GLN A 36 13.36 -7.73 7.45
C GLN A 36 14.26 -8.06 8.64
N THR A 37 15.58 -8.02 8.44
CA THR A 37 16.60 -8.19 9.47
C THR A 37 17.45 -6.93 9.57
N VAL A 38 18.23 -6.80 10.65
CA VAL A 38 19.16 -5.65 10.83
C VAL A 38 20.15 -5.59 9.68
N ASP A 39 20.64 -6.73 9.19
CA ASP A 39 21.59 -6.78 8.07
C ASP A 39 20.95 -6.38 6.73
N SER A 40 19.71 -6.80 6.47
CA SER A 40 19.00 -6.42 5.25
C SER A 40 18.64 -4.93 5.25
N SER A 41 18.32 -4.34 6.41
CA SER A 41 18.09 -2.90 6.53
C SER A 41 19.35 -2.07 6.20
N LYS A 42 20.53 -2.53 6.60
CA LYS A 42 21.81 -1.90 6.23
C LYS A 42 22.09 -2.01 4.74
N LYS A 43 21.86 -3.18 4.13
CA LYS A 43 22.03 -3.39 2.68
C LYS A 43 21.08 -2.51 1.87
N SER A 44 19.85 -2.33 2.34
CA SER A 44 18.86 -1.47 1.67
C SER A 44 19.17 0.02 1.78
N SER A 45 20.03 0.46 2.73
CA SER A 45 20.37 1.87 2.92
C SER A 45 21.03 2.51 1.70
N ASP A 46 21.85 1.76 0.98
CA ASP A 46 22.65 2.20 -0.17
C ASP A 46 22.04 1.76 -1.51
N ALA A 47 20.83 1.19 -1.48
CA ALA A 47 20.15 0.69 -2.64
C ALA A 47 19.63 1.81 -3.56
N LEU A 48 19.52 1.53 -4.86
CA LEU A 48 18.85 2.41 -5.82
C LEU A 48 17.36 2.56 -5.53
N ALA A 49 16.71 1.49 -5.07
CA ALA A 49 15.33 1.50 -4.57
C ALA A 49 15.15 0.43 -3.49
N SER A 50 14.22 0.64 -2.58
CA SER A 50 13.87 -0.36 -1.55
C SER A 50 12.45 -0.15 -1.04
N GLY A 51 11.89 -1.18 -0.39
CA GLY A 51 10.56 -1.14 0.17
C GLY A 51 10.11 -2.45 0.80
N GLY A 52 8.82 -2.55 1.06
CA GLY A 52 8.17 -3.71 1.62
C GLY A 52 7.49 -4.58 0.56
N ILE A 53 7.26 -5.83 0.89
CA ILE A 53 6.49 -6.77 0.08
C ILE A 53 5.31 -7.25 0.92
N TYR A 54 4.12 -7.11 0.37
CA TYR A 54 2.88 -7.60 0.98
C TYR A 54 2.34 -8.77 0.17
N LYS A 55 1.89 -9.80 0.87
CA LYS A 55 1.44 -11.04 0.28
C LYS A 55 -0.05 -11.24 0.52
N TYR A 56 -0.81 -11.37 -0.54
CA TYR A 56 -2.24 -11.62 -0.52
C TYR A 56 -2.54 -12.98 -1.15
N TYR A 57 -3.68 -13.56 -0.83
CA TYR A 57 -4.15 -14.79 -1.42
C TYR A 57 -5.51 -14.60 -2.05
N CYS A 58 -5.66 -15.05 -3.30
CA CYS A 58 -6.94 -15.12 -4.00
C CYS A 58 -7.46 -16.55 -3.97
N TYR A 59 -8.57 -16.78 -3.26
CA TYR A 59 -9.18 -18.11 -3.18
C TYR A 59 -9.80 -18.57 -4.50
N SER A 60 -10.23 -17.67 -5.36
CA SER A 60 -10.82 -17.99 -6.67
C SER A 60 -9.77 -18.39 -7.69
N CYS A 61 -8.64 -17.70 -7.72
CA CYS A 61 -7.52 -18.04 -8.61
C CYS A 61 -6.60 -19.11 -8.04
N ASP A 62 -6.73 -19.44 -6.74
CA ASP A 62 -5.85 -20.37 -6.00
C ASP A 62 -4.38 -19.95 -6.05
N ASN A 63 -4.13 -18.65 -5.90
CA ASN A 63 -2.80 -18.09 -6.11
C ASN A 63 -2.45 -16.95 -5.13
N TYR A 64 -1.15 -16.78 -4.88
CA TYR A 64 -0.63 -15.62 -4.17
C TYR A 64 -0.48 -14.45 -5.12
N ILE A 65 -0.78 -13.24 -4.62
CA ILE A 65 -0.57 -11.97 -5.30
C ILE A 65 0.38 -11.13 -4.46
N TYR A 66 1.44 -10.64 -5.08
CA TYR A 66 2.45 -9.85 -4.39
C TYR A 66 2.30 -8.37 -4.73
N ASN A 67 2.29 -7.54 -3.68
CA ASN A 67 2.37 -6.10 -3.77
C ASN A 67 3.75 -5.63 -3.30
N PHE A 68 4.47 -4.96 -4.18
CA PHE A 68 5.74 -4.31 -3.89
C PHE A 68 5.48 -2.82 -3.63
N HIS A 69 5.66 -2.41 -2.38
CA HIS A 69 5.54 -1.01 -1.98
C HIS A 69 6.92 -0.37 -1.92
N ILE A 70 7.22 0.52 -2.85
CA ILE A 70 8.49 1.23 -2.95
C ILE A 70 8.44 2.42 -2.00
N SER A 71 9.20 2.36 -0.90
CA SER A 71 9.29 3.42 0.11
C SER A 71 10.50 4.34 -0.08
N ARG A 72 11.50 3.91 -0.85
CA ARG A 72 12.72 4.67 -1.14
C ARG A 72 13.17 4.48 -2.58
N LYS A 73 13.58 5.57 -3.22
CA LYS A 73 14.14 5.59 -4.58
C LYS A 73 15.26 6.62 -4.66
N SER A 74 16.40 6.26 -5.26
CA SER A 74 17.45 7.22 -5.61
C SER A 74 17.08 7.99 -6.89
N LYS A 75 17.85 9.04 -7.20
CA LYS A 75 17.69 9.80 -8.44
C LYS A 75 18.21 9.03 -9.68
N ASP A 76 19.05 8.02 -9.44
CA ASP A 76 19.78 7.27 -10.49
C ASP A 76 18.95 6.16 -11.12
N ILE A 77 17.74 5.91 -10.63
CA ILE A 77 16.81 4.93 -11.19
C ILE A 77 15.43 5.54 -11.41
N LYS A 78 14.81 5.25 -12.56
CA LYS A 78 13.46 5.72 -12.91
C LYS A 78 12.39 4.75 -12.39
N LYS A 79 11.16 5.27 -12.20
CA LYS A 79 10.01 4.45 -11.79
C LYS A 79 9.75 3.30 -12.76
N GLU A 80 9.76 3.58 -14.05
CA GLU A 80 9.49 2.61 -15.11
C GLU A 80 10.51 1.46 -15.07
N GLU A 81 11.75 1.78 -14.76
CA GLU A 81 12.82 0.78 -14.65
C GLU A 81 12.64 -0.09 -13.39
N ILE A 82 12.26 0.49 -12.25
CA ILE A 82 11.93 -0.26 -11.04
C ILE A 82 10.78 -1.24 -11.33
N ILE A 83 9.71 -0.77 -11.97
CA ILE A 83 8.57 -1.60 -12.35
C ILE A 83 9.02 -2.79 -13.19
N GLN A 84 9.77 -2.55 -14.25
CA GLN A 84 10.28 -3.62 -15.12
C GLN A 84 11.15 -4.64 -14.38
N LEU A 85 12.04 -4.18 -13.50
CA LEU A 85 12.91 -5.05 -12.72
C LEU A 85 12.12 -5.94 -11.75
N ILE A 86 11.09 -5.41 -11.11
CA ILE A 86 10.25 -6.14 -10.17
C ILE A 86 9.32 -7.11 -10.92
N GLU A 87 8.65 -6.68 -11.99
CA GLU A 87 7.75 -7.53 -12.80
C GLU A 87 8.47 -8.72 -13.42
N ASN A 88 9.77 -8.61 -13.68
CA ASN A 88 10.58 -9.71 -14.18
C ASN A 88 10.90 -10.80 -13.13
N LEU A 89 10.57 -10.59 -11.84
CA LEU A 89 10.85 -11.59 -10.80
C LEU A 89 9.87 -12.75 -10.81
N ASP A 90 8.58 -12.48 -11.00
CA ASP A 90 7.50 -13.46 -10.93
C ASP A 90 6.25 -12.97 -11.67
N ASP A 91 5.53 -13.88 -12.34
CA ASP A 91 4.27 -13.59 -13.02
C ASP A 91 3.12 -13.22 -12.06
N ASN A 92 3.26 -13.52 -10.78
CA ASN A 92 2.27 -13.22 -9.73
C ASN A 92 2.42 -11.82 -9.11
N ILE A 93 3.39 -11.04 -9.56
CA ILE A 93 3.52 -9.65 -9.15
C ILE A 93 2.54 -8.82 -9.98
N LYS A 94 1.48 -8.37 -9.34
CA LYS A 94 0.39 -7.65 -10.01
C LYS A 94 0.24 -6.19 -9.53
N ILE A 95 0.84 -5.86 -8.41
CA ILE A 95 0.70 -4.55 -7.78
C ILE A 95 2.09 -4.01 -7.44
N ILE A 96 2.44 -2.86 -8.03
CA ILE A 96 3.64 -2.11 -7.66
C ILE A 96 3.18 -0.71 -7.28
N ASP A 97 3.32 -0.39 -6.02
CA ASP A 97 2.92 0.89 -5.45
C ASP A 97 4.15 1.70 -5.03
N PHE A 98 4.02 3.01 -5.03
CA PHE A 98 5.07 3.92 -4.61
C PHE A 98 4.58 4.74 -3.42
N ASP A 99 5.43 4.88 -2.40
CA ASP A 99 5.18 5.79 -1.29
C ASP A 99 4.70 7.15 -1.82
N ASN A 100 3.77 7.76 -1.12
CA ASN A 100 3.22 9.07 -1.47
C ASN A 100 4.27 10.19 -1.61
N LYS A 101 5.51 9.95 -1.21
CA LYS A 101 6.65 10.84 -1.50
C LYS A 101 7.00 10.95 -2.98
N PHE A 102 6.56 9.98 -3.80
CA PHE A 102 6.89 9.88 -5.23
C PHE A 102 5.63 10.13 -6.08
N GLN A 103 5.43 11.35 -6.49
CA GLN A 103 4.37 11.71 -7.41
C GLN A 103 4.95 12.26 -8.71
N ASN A 104 4.37 11.86 -9.84
CA ASN A 104 4.70 12.47 -11.12
C ASN A 104 3.71 13.59 -11.43
N CYS A 105 4.22 14.69 -11.98
CA CYS A 105 3.36 15.74 -12.50
C CYS A 105 2.49 15.20 -13.63
N ILE A 106 1.19 15.40 -13.55
CA ILE A 106 0.22 14.97 -14.59
C ILE A 106 0.43 15.68 -15.94
N HIS A 107 1.06 16.86 -15.93
CA HIS A 107 1.30 17.67 -17.12
C HIS A 107 2.64 17.38 -17.80
N CYS A 108 3.75 17.38 -17.04
CA CYS A 108 5.10 17.23 -17.62
C CYS A 108 5.79 15.90 -17.24
N ARG A 109 5.17 15.06 -16.43
CA ARG A 109 5.69 13.75 -15.97
C ARG A 109 7.01 13.79 -15.17
N GLN A 110 7.41 14.95 -14.71
CA GLN A 110 8.58 15.10 -13.83
C GLN A 110 8.24 14.65 -12.42
N ASP A 111 9.23 14.12 -11.70
CA ASP A 111 9.09 13.79 -10.28
C ASP A 111 8.85 15.07 -9.47
N VAL A 112 7.76 15.08 -8.73
CA VAL A 112 7.32 16.23 -7.92
C VAL A 112 7.47 15.90 -6.45
N PRO A 113 8.22 16.68 -5.68
CA PRO A 113 8.38 16.42 -4.26
C PRO A 113 7.08 16.71 -3.50
N LEU A 114 6.82 15.88 -2.49
CA LEU A 114 5.77 16.12 -1.51
C LEU A 114 6.06 17.43 -0.77
N LYS A 115 5.07 18.31 -0.70
CA LYS A 115 5.14 19.56 0.08
C LYS A 115 4.32 19.54 1.35
N LEU A 116 3.18 18.87 1.29
CA LEU A 116 2.19 18.89 2.35
C LEU A 116 1.58 17.49 2.51
N GLU A 117 1.52 17.02 3.73
CA GLU A 117 0.76 15.85 4.14
C GLU A 117 -0.13 16.26 5.30
N LYS A 118 -1.43 16.02 5.18
CA LYS A 118 -2.44 16.30 6.21
C LYS A 118 -3.43 15.16 6.30
N SER A 119 -4.14 15.08 7.40
CA SER A 119 -5.33 14.25 7.50
C SER A 119 -6.56 15.06 7.11
N PHE A 120 -7.55 14.42 6.53
CA PHE A 120 -8.82 15.06 6.25
C PHE A 120 -9.99 14.16 6.64
N ALA A 121 -11.14 14.78 6.84
CA ALA A 121 -12.40 14.11 7.11
C ALA A 121 -13.55 14.88 6.45
N ILE A 122 -14.61 14.17 6.08
CA ILE A 122 -15.88 14.76 5.63
C ILE A 122 -17.00 14.24 6.53
N ASP A 123 -17.79 15.16 7.09
CA ASP A 123 -18.93 14.80 7.94
C ASP A 123 -20.21 14.56 7.12
N ASN A 124 -21.25 14.10 7.78
CA ASN A 124 -22.58 13.82 7.21
C ASN A 124 -23.32 15.03 6.64
N ASN A 125 -22.78 16.24 6.82
CA ASN A 125 -23.29 17.47 6.20
C ASN A 125 -22.47 17.87 4.96
N GLY A 126 -21.43 17.09 4.61
CA GLY A 126 -20.47 17.40 3.54
C GLY A 126 -19.45 18.46 3.93
N GLU A 127 -19.29 18.77 5.23
CA GLU A 127 -18.29 19.73 5.69
C GLU A 127 -16.90 19.09 5.66
N PHE A 128 -15.95 19.79 5.07
CA PHE A 128 -14.59 19.32 4.84
C PHE A 128 -13.61 19.86 5.89
N PHE A 129 -12.94 18.95 6.57
CA PHE A 129 -11.97 19.25 7.63
C PHE A 129 -10.58 18.80 7.19
N ILE A 130 -9.57 19.66 7.35
CA ILE A 130 -8.16 19.32 7.12
C ILE A 130 -7.36 19.68 8.36
N GLU A 131 -6.56 18.71 8.85
CA GLU A 131 -5.70 18.90 10.02
C GLU A 131 -4.33 18.23 9.88
N ASP A 132 -3.35 18.68 10.67
CA ASP A 132 -2.01 18.10 10.70
C ASP A 132 -1.98 16.70 11.34
N SER A 133 -2.96 16.38 12.21
CA SER A 133 -3.20 15.01 12.70
C SER A 133 -4.68 14.83 13.08
N LEU A 134 -5.25 13.68 12.76
CA LEU A 134 -6.63 13.31 13.13
C LEU A 134 -6.83 13.05 14.64
N TYR A 135 -5.76 13.05 15.45
CA TYR A 135 -5.81 12.51 16.80
C TYR A 135 -6.31 13.47 17.89
N ASN A 136 -6.46 14.76 17.63
CA ASN A 136 -6.70 15.71 18.74
C ASN A 136 -8.08 16.36 18.79
N ASP A 137 -8.87 16.42 17.70
CA ASP A 137 -10.13 17.19 17.71
C ASP A 137 -11.37 16.43 17.19
N PHE A 138 -11.21 15.16 16.77
CA PHE A 138 -12.31 14.40 16.18
C PHE A 138 -13.03 13.44 17.14
N ASP A 139 -12.65 13.39 18.41
CA ASP A 139 -13.12 12.40 19.41
C ASP A 139 -14.65 12.29 19.60
N ASN A 140 -15.47 13.16 19.00
CA ASN A 140 -16.91 13.14 19.14
C ASN A 140 -17.70 13.45 17.84
N LYS A 141 -17.05 13.53 16.69
CA LYS A 141 -17.70 13.76 15.40
C LYS A 141 -17.82 12.45 14.62
N GLN A 142 -18.99 12.23 14.02
CA GLN A 142 -19.19 11.15 13.08
C GLN A 142 -18.84 11.66 11.68
N PHE A 143 -17.97 10.95 10.98
CA PHE A 143 -17.56 11.28 9.63
C PHE A 143 -18.09 10.23 8.65
N ASP A 144 -18.41 10.66 7.44
CA ASP A 144 -18.79 9.76 6.36
C ASP A 144 -17.57 9.05 5.78
N PHE A 145 -16.45 9.78 5.62
CA PHE A 145 -15.17 9.19 5.25
C PHE A 145 -13.99 10.03 5.72
N THR A 146 -12.86 9.36 5.91
CA THR A 146 -11.60 9.95 6.37
C THR A 146 -10.44 9.51 5.50
N GLY A 147 -9.34 10.25 5.55
CA GLY A 147 -8.18 9.89 4.77
C GLY A 147 -6.97 10.82 4.92
N LYS A 148 -6.06 10.68 3.96
CA LYS A 148 -4.85 11.50 3.86
C LYS A 148 -4.90 12.39 2.61
N TYR A 149 -4.52 13.63 2.81
CA TYR A 149 -4.34 14.62 1.76
C TYR A 149 -2.85 14.89 1.56
N TYR A 150 -2.41 14.83 0.32
CA TYR A 150 -1.03 15.10 -0.09
C TYR A 150 -1.02 16.22 -1.12
N GLY A 151 -0.29 17.28 -0.82
CA GLY A 151 -0.08 18.41 -1.74
C GLY A 151 1.31 18.35 -2.35
N TYR A 152 1.38 18.45 -3.67
CA TYR A 152 2.61 18.49 -4.45
C TYR A 152 2.66 19.78 -5.27
N TYR A 153 3.85 20.27 -5.58
CA TYR A 153 4.01 21.43 -6.43
C TYR A 153 5.03 21.18 -7.53
N CYS A 154 4.58 21.19 -8.77
CA CYS A 154 5.45 21.10 -9.92
C CYS A 154 6.09 22.46 -10.22
N LYS A 155 7.41 22.55 -10.08
CA LYS A 155 8.15 23.80 -10.37
C LYS A 155 8.16 24.14 -11.85
N ASP A 156 8.15 23.14 -12.72
CA ASP A 156 8.24 23.32 -14.16
C ASP A 156 6.91 23.79 -14.75
N CYS A 157 5.80 23.19 -14.33
CA CYS A 157 4.46 23.61 -14.75
C CYS A 157 3.91 24.77 -13.92
N LYS A 158 4.48 25.03 -12.73
CA LYS A 158 3.98 25.98 -11.71
C LYS A 158 2.59 25.64 -11.19
N GLU A 159 2.24 24.35 -11.17
CA GLU A 159 0.93 23.85 -10.80
C GLU A 159 0.97 23.07 -9.50
N GLN A 160 -0.11 23.16 -8.73
CA GLN A 160 -0.34 22.35 -7.55
C GLN A 160 -1.09 21.08 -7.95
N ILE A 161 -0.65 19.94 -7.45
CA ILE A 161 -1.28 18.64 -7.63
C ILE A 161 -1.76 18.16 -6.27
N ASN A 162 -3.02 17.80 -6.18
CA ASN A 162 -3.66 17.35 -4.96
C ASN A 162 -3.98 15.85 -5.08
N LYS A 163 -3.57 15.07 -4.07
CA LYS A 163 -3.86 13.64 -4.01
C LYS A 163 -4.58 13.35 -2.70
N PHE A 164 -5.70 12.67 -2.79
CA PHE A 164 -6.47 12.16 -1.66
C PHE A 164 -6.38 10.65 -1.61
N VAL A 165 -6.15 10.10 -0.43
CA VAL A 165 -6.18 8.66 -0.17
C VAL A 165 -7.24 8.43 0.90
N ILE A 166 -8.34 7.79 0.53
CA ILE A 166 -9.41 7.43 1.46
C ILE A 166 -8.94 6.23 2.28
N LEU A 167 -9.01 6.33 3.59
CA LEU A 167 -8.63 5.26 4.52
C LEU A 167 -9.84 4.56 5.11
N GLU A 168 -10.89 5.31 5.42
CA GLU A 168 -12.13 4.81 6.02
C GLU A 168 -13.32 5.42 5.29
N ASN A 169 -14.35 4.62 5.06
CA ASN A 169 -15.60 5.01 4.41
C ASN A 169 -16.77 4.41 5.20
N ASP A 170 -17.07 5.02 6.33
CA ASP A 170 -18.09 4.54 7.28
C ASP A 170 -19.52 4.67 6.73
N ALA A 171 -19.74 5.63 5.84
CA ALA A 171 -21.03 5.81 5.18
C ALA A 171 -21.26 4.86 3.99
N ASN A 172 -20.26 4.04 3.62
CA ASN A 172 -20.29 3.16 2.44
C ASN A 172 -20.69 3.91 1.16
N LEU A 173 -20.15 5.11 0.96
CA LEU A 173 -20.40 5.90 -0.23
C LEU A 173 -19.72 5.27 -1.45
N GLU A 174 -20.34 5.42 -2.62
CA GLU A 174 -19.73 5.00 -3.88
C GLU A 174 -18.54 5.89 -4.23
N ASP A 175 -17.52 5.32 -4.86
CA ASP A 175 -16.29 6.00 -5.26
C ASP A 175 -16.54 7.25 -6.12
N SER A 176 -17.54 7.17 -7.00
CA SER A 176 -17.96 8.29 -7.83
C SER A 176 -18.47 9.49 -7.01
N LEU A 177 -19.22 9.21 -5.95
CA LEU A 177 -19.76 10.23 -5.06
C LEU A 177 -18.66 10.85 -4.18
N ILE A 178 -17.76 10.03 -3.64
CA ILE A 178 -16.59 10.52 -2.90
C ILE A 178 -15.76 11.47 -3.77
N LYS A 179 -15.54 11.09 -5.02
CA LYS A 179 -14.79 11.91 -5.97
C LYS A 179 -15.49 13.24 -6.24
N GLU A 180 -16.79 13.23 -6.47
CA GLU A 180 -17.60 14.44 -6.70
C GLU A 180 -17.53 15.38 -5.48
N ILE A 181 -17.69 14.87 -4.27
CA ILE A 181 -17.58 15.66 -3.04
C ILE A 181 -16.20 16.31 -2.92
N LEU A 182 -15.13 15.58 -3.20
CA LEU A 182 -13.77 16.12 -3.14
C LEU A 182 -13.48 17.14 -4.25
N GLU A 183 -14.05 16.98 -5.45
CA GLU A 183 -13.93 17.92 -6.58
C GLU A 183 -14.58 19.28 -6.28
N ASP A 184 -15.60 19.31 -5.44
CA ASP A 184 -16.23 20.56 -4.98
C ASP A 184 -15.32 21.38 -4.05
N HIS A 185 -14.37 20.71 -3.38
CA HIS A 185 -13.46 21.36 -2.43
C HIS A 185 -12.10 21.74 -3.01
N THR A 186 -11.66 21.12 -4.10
CA THR A 186 -10.36 21.40 -4.71
C THR A 186 -10.32 21.05 -6.20
N HIS A 187 -9.50 21.78 -6.95
CA HIS A 187 -9.25 21.53 -8.37
C HIS A 187 -7.96 20.70 -8.54
N ASP A 188 -7.78 20.09 -9.73
CA ASP A 188 -6.60 19.31 -10.10
C ASP A 188 -6.28 18.18 -9.13
N LEU A 189 -7.32 17.44 -8.73
CA LEU A 189 -7.20 16.36 -7.77
C LEU A 189 -7.08 14.98 -8.44
N THR A 190 -6.34 14.09 -7.76
CA THR A 190 -6.35 12.66 -8.01
C THR A 190 -6.83 11.97 -6.75
N VAL A 191 -7.94 11.25 -6.83
CA VAL A 191 -8.49 10.48 -5.70
C VAL A 191 -8.06 9.03 -5.84
N TYR A 192 -7.46 8.50 -4.79
CA TYR A 192 -7.19 7.08 -4.62
C TYR A 192 -8.04 6.60 -3.45
N ILE A 193 -8.95 5.69 -3.72
CA ILE A 193 -9.68 5.00 -2.69
C ILE A 193 -8.84 3.80 -2.30
N ASN A 194 -8.61 3.62 -1.01
CA ASN A 194 -7.65 2.62 -0.49
C ASN A 194 -8.17 1.17 -0.62
N ASP A 195 -8.98 0.92 -1.61
CA ASP A 195 -9.59 -0.39 -1.90
C ASP A 195 -8.83 -1.19 -2.96
N THR A 196 -7.72 -0.65 -3.45
CA THR A 196 -6.99 -1.21 -4.59
C THR A 196 -6.31 -2.54 -4.32
N TYR A 197 -6.23 -2.95 -3.05
CA TYR A 197 -5.60 -4.23 -2.68
C TYR A 197 -6.60 -5.27 -2.21
N SER A 198 -7.89 -4.95 -2.21
CA SER A 198 -8.96 -5.89 -1.83
C SER A 198 -9.38 -6.81 -2.98
N THR A 199 -9.12 -6.43 -4.23
CA THR A 199 -9.55 -7.20 -5.40
C THR A 199 -8.39 -7.83 -6.17
N CYS A 200 -8.58 -9.08 -6.58
CA CYS A 200 -7.62 -9.81 -7.39
C CYS A 200 -7.52 -9.19 -8.79
N PRO A 201 -6.33 -8.75 -9.25
CA PRO A 201 -6.15 -8.17 -10.57
C PRO A 201 -6.34 -9.18 -11.72
N VAL A 202 -6.50 -10.47 -11.43
CA VAL A 202 -6.69 -11.52 -12.41
C VAL A 202 -8.17 -11.84 -12.62
N CYS A 203 -8.96 -12.00 -11.54
CA CYS A 203 -10.36 -12.41 -11.63
C CYS A 203 -11.35 -11.38 -11.05
N GLY A 204 -10.88 -10.33 -10.36
CA GLY A 204 -11.73 -9.32 -9.73
C GLY A 204 -12.32 -9.73 -8.39
N ASP A 205 -12.04 -10.95 -7.89
CA ASP A 205 -12.54 -11.39 -6.60
C ASP A 205 -11.72 -10.85 -5.43
N GLU A 206 -12.27 -10.90 -4.23
CA GLU A 206 -11.65 -10.39 -3.02
C GLU A 206 -10.31 -11.08 -2.72
N LEU A 207 -9.29 -10.27 -2.43
CA LEU A 207 -8.00 -10.71 -1.92
C LEU A 207 -8.04 -10.78 -0.40
N GLN A 208 -7.41 -11.80 0.17
CA GLN A 208 -7.31 -11.94 1.61
C GLN A 208 -5.84 -11.97 2.07
N VAL A 209 -5.58 -11.28 3.18
CA VAL A 209 -4.36 -11.48 3.96
C VAL A 209 -4.56 -12.76 4.77
N LEU A 210 -3.71 -13.76 4.54
CA LEU A 210 -3.76 -14.98 5.31
C LEU A 210 -3.19 -14.75 6.71
N GLY A 211 -3.95 -15.10 7.72
CA GLY A 211 -3.59 -14.94 9.11
C GLY A 211 -4.37 -15.88 10.02
N GLU A 212 -4.33 -15.63 11.32
CA GLU A 212 -5.10 -16.38 12.29
C GLU A 212 -6.60 -16.39 11.93
N SER A 213 -7.23 -17.55 12.05
CA SER A 213 -8.63 -17.81 11.70
C SER A 213 -8.98 -17.74 10.21
N SER A 214 -8.03 -17.45 9.32
CA SER A 214 -8.27 -17.54 7.88
C SER A 214 -8.53 -18.99 7.46
N ALA A 215 -9.39 -19.19 6.44
CA ALA A 215 -9.57 -20.49 5.85
C ALA A 215 -8.24 -21.03 5.27
N CYS A 216 -7.99 -22.32 5.42
CA CYS A 216 -6.77 -22.90 4.89
C CYS A 216 -6.77 -22.86 3.35
N PRO A 217 -5.77 -22.28 2.69
CA PRO A 217 -5.71 -22.21 1.24
C PRO A 217 -5.63 -23.60 0.58
N LYS A 218 -5.10 -24.60 1.30
CA LYS A 218 -4.93 -25.97 0.77
C LYS A 218 -6.19 -26.82 0.86
N CYS A 219 -6.83 -26.89 2.02
CA CYS A 219 -7.98 -27.79 2.20
C CYS A 219 -9.34 -27.08 2.19
N ARG A 220 -9.38 -25.78 2.33
CA ARG A 220 -10.59 -24.93 2.32
C ARG A 220 -11.58 -25.19 3.46
N VAL A 221 -11.29 -26.12 4.36
CA VAL A 221 -12.16 -26.57 5.45
C VAL A 221 -11.62 -26.13 6.81
N GLY A 222 -10.35 -26.41 7.06
CA GLY A 222 -9.69 -26.03 8.30
C GLY A 222 -9.32 -24.54 8.33
N VAL A 223 -9.01 -24.05 9.53
CA VAL A 223 -8.54 -22.68 9.74
C VAL A 223 -7.05 -22.67 10.09
N LEU A 224 -6.41 -21.55 9.82
CA LEU A 224 -5.03 -21.29 10.19
C LEU A 224 -4.97 -20.85 11.66
N ASN A 225 -4.14 -21.51 12.44
CA ASN A 225 -3.85 -21.14 13.84
C ASN A 225 -2.39 -20.75 13.97
N ILE A 226 -2.08 -19.82 14.85
CA ILE A 226 -0.70 -19.45 15.19
C ILE A 226 -0.03 -20.66 15.86
N GLU A 227 1.06 -21.13 15.27
CA GLU A 227 1.91 -22.18 15.83
C GLU A 227 3.10 -21.57 16.60
N ASN A 228 3.67 -20.51 16.05
CA ASN A 228 4.79 -19.78 16.66
C ASN A 228 4.80 -18.32 16.21
N GLN A 229 5.29 -17.43 17.08
CA GLN A 229 5.49 -16.02 16.74
C GLN A 229 6.79 -15.52 17.37
N THR A 230 7.64 -14.93 16.53
CA THR A 230 8.93 -14.36 16.96
C THR A 230 9.00 -12.89 16.56
N LEU A 231 9.40 -12.06 17.52
CA LEU A 231 9.68 -10.63 17.31
C LEU A 231 11.18 -10.46 17.07
N PHE A 232 11.54 -9.69 16.06
CA PHE A 232 12.92 -9.28 15.79
C PHE A 232 13.07 -7.78 16.05
N ASP A 233 14.12 -7.41 16.77
CA ASP A 233 14.51 -6.01 17.02
C ASP A 233 15.24 -5.39 15.84
#